data_9c1588c403167669dc2c295a2e58f113
#
_entry.id   9c1588c403167669dc2c295a2e58f113
#
_cell.length_a   1.000
_cell.length_b   1.000
_cell.length_c   1.000
_cell.angle_alpha   90.00
_cell.angle_beta   90.00
_cell.angle_gamma   90.00
#
_symmetry.space_group_name_H-M   'P 1'
#
loop_
_entity.id
_entity.type
_entity.pdbx_description
1 polymer ?
#
loop_
_entity_poly.entity_id
_entity_poly.type
_entity_poly.pdbx_seq_one_letter_code
_entity_poly.pdbx_strand_id
1 'polypeptide(L)'
;MSLNIGVVMDPIAHIKPWKDTTLAMLLEAQRRGWALHYMEPADLYVRDGRVSAVTRDLAVRDDNQDWYTLGEPSSRDLTGLDMILMRQDPPFNAAYLYATYLLEKVEREGVLVAN
;
A
#
# COMPACT_ATOMS: atom_id res chain seq x y z
N MET A 1 -3.89 15.45 13.15
CA MET A 1 -4.71 14.86 12.09
C MET A 1 -4.10 13.51 11.68
N SER A 2 -4.91 12.48 11.60
CA SER A 2 -4.46 11.15 11.22
C SER A 2 -4.92 10.85 9.80
N LEU A 3 -3.98 10.44 8.95
CA LEU A 3 -4.27 10.05 7.57
C LEU A 3 -4.28 8.54 7.43
N ASN A 4 -5.02 8.06 6.44
CA ASN A 4 -5.02 6.65 6.06
C ASN A 4 -4.21 6.50 4.77
N ILE A 5 -3.08 5.80 4.88
CA ILE A 5 -2.13 5.64 3.79
C ILE A 5 -2.15 4.19 3.32
N GLY A 6 -2.45 3.98 2.04
CA GLY A 6 -2.32 2.67 1.42
C GLY A 6 -0.94 2.51 0.79
N VAL A 7 -0.38 1.34 0.84
CA VAL A 7 0.84 1.02 0.11
C VAL A 7 0.62 -0.23 -0.73
N VAL A 8 0.86 -0.09 -2.03
CA VAL A 8 0.85 -1.22 -2.97
C VAL A 8 2.30 -1.57 -3.24
N MET A 9 2.73 -2.76 -2.84
CA MET A 9 4.14 -3.12 -2.91
C MET A 9 4.33 -4.62 -3.09
N ASP A 10 5.55 -5.02 -3.39
CA ASP A 10 5.93 -6.43 -3.38
C ASP A 10 5.85 -6.98 -1.96
N PRO A 11 5.80 -8.30 -1.78
CA PRO A 11 5.67 -8.88 -0.45
C PRO A 11 6.67 -8.30 0.53
N ILE A 12 6.16 -7.70 1.60
CA ILE A 12 7.00 -6.99 2.58
C ILE A 12 8.00 -7.92 3.29
N ALA A 13 7.72 -9.22 3.32
CA ALA A 13 8.64 -10.21 3.88
C ALA A 13 9.92 -10.33 3.06
N HIS A 14 9.91 -9.90 1.80
CA HIS A 14 11.03 -10.08 0.87
C HIS A 14 11.89 -8.84 0.70
N ILE A 15 11.53 -7.70 1.29
CA ILE A 15 12.34 -6.50 1.19
C ILE A 15 13.59 -6.62 2.07
N LYS A 16 14.57 -5.76 1.78
CA LYS A 16 15.79 -5.66 2.60
C LYS A 16 15.67 -4.42 3.48
N PRO A 17 15.26 -4.58 4.74
CA PRO A 17 14.86 -3.43 5.57
C PRO A 17 15.96 -2.39 5.75
N TRP A 18 17.24 -2.80 5.74
CA TRP A 18 18.34 -1.87 5.97
C TRP A 18 18.61 -0.91 4.81
N LYS A 19 17.98 -1.13 3.66
CA LYS A 19 18.20 -0.26 2.49
C LYS A 19 16.92 0.03 1.70
N ASP A 20 15.76 -0.37 2.21
CA ASP A 20 14.51 -0.21 1.46
C ASP A 20 13.92 1.19 1.68
N THR A 21 13.76 1.92 0.58
CA THR A 21 13.21 3.28 0.61
C THR A 21 11.73 3.26 1.03
N THR A 22 10.99 2.24 0.60
CA THR A 22 9.57 2.12 0.97
C THR A 22 9.42 1.99 2.47
N LEU A 23 10.24 1.13 3.10
CA LEU A 23 10.19 0.98 4.56
C LEU A 23 10.49 2.30 5.26
N ALA A 24 11.47 3.06 4.76
CA ALA A 24 11.78 4.37 5.34
C ALA A 24 10.58 5.31 5.28
N MET A 25 9.84 5.31 4.17
CA MET A 25 8.64 6.13 4.02
C MET A 25 7.54 5.68 4.98
N LEU A 26 7.37 4.38 5.15
CA LEU A 26 6.34 3.83 6.05
C LEU A 26 6.67 4.13 7.52
N LEU A 27 7.96 4.05 7.90
CA LEU A 27 8.38 4.42 9.25
C LEU A 27 8.06 5.89 9.54
N GLU A 28 8.30 6.78 8.59
CA GLU A 28 8.00 8.21 8.78
C GLU A 28 6.49 8.44 8.88
N ALA A 29 5.69 7.78 8.04
CA ALA A 29 4.24 7.91 8.10
C ALA A 29 3.71 7.45 9.47
N GLN A 30 4.23 6.32 9.96
CA GLN A 30 3.82 5.77 11.25
C GLN A 30 4.24 6.70 12.40
N ARG A 31 5.43 7.31 12.30
CA ARG A 31 5.90 8.28 13.29
C ARG A 31 4.95 9.47 13.39
N ARG A 32 4.30 9.84 12.28
CA ARG A 32 3.31 10.93 12.26
C ARG A 32 1.94 10.51 12.77
N GLY A 33 1.78 9.26 13.18
CA GLY A 33 0.51 8.74 13.67
C GLY A 33 -0.47 8.35 12.58
N TRP A 34 -0.02 8.22 11.33
CA TRP A 34 -0.88 7.82 10.23
C TRP A 34 -1.08 6.31 10.21
N ALA A 35 -2.28 5.88 9.82
CA ALA A 35 -2.60 4.46 9.70
C ALA A 35 -2.11 3.93 8.36
N LEU A 36 -1.47 2.76 8.37
CA LEU A 36 -0.92 2.13 7.18
C LEU A 36 -1.77 0.93 6.79
N HIS A 37 -2.07 0.83 5.50
CA HIS A 37 -2.86 -0.27 4.92
C HIS A 37 -2.03 -0.91 3.81
N TYR A 38 -1.66 -2.17 4.02
CA TYR A 38 -0.80 -2.93 3.12
C TYR A 38 -1.63 -3.69 2.09
N MET A 39 -1.19 -3.67 0.86
CA MET A 39 -1.76 -4.51 -0.20
C MET A 39 -0.70 -4.80 -1.25
N GLU A 40 -0.87 -5.91 -1.97
CA GLU A 40 -0.04 -6.26 -3.10
C GLU A 40 -0.85 -6.01 -4.38
N PRO A 41 -0.21 -5.86 -5.54
CA PRO A 41 -0.95 -5.56 -6.78
C PRO A 41 -2.10 -6.50 -7.07
N ALA A 42 -1.93 -7.80 -6.77
CA ALA A 42 -2.96 -8.80 -7.03
C ALA A 42 -4.16 -8.69 -6.08
N ASP A 43 -4.06 -7.89 -5.02
CA ASP A 43 -5.15 -7.71 -4.07
C ASP A 43 -6.21 -6.71 -4.55
N LEU A 44 -5.91 -5.94 -5.61
CA LEU A 44 -6.83 -4.95 -6.13
C LEU A 44 -7.90 -5.60 -6.99
N TYR A 45 -9.14 -5.10 -6.89
CA TYR A 45 -10.25 -5.60 -7.70
C TYR A 45 -11.30 -4.50 -7.87
N VAL A 46 -12.24 -4.75 -8.79
CA VAL A 46 -13.38 -3.85 -9.01
C VAL A 46 -14.62 -4.55 -8.51
N ARG A 47 -15.41 -3.85 -7.72
CA ARG A 47 -16.70 -4.35 -7.23
C ARG A 47 -17.74 -3.25 -7.36
N ASP A 48 -18.82 -3.54 -8.08
CA ASP A 48 -19.91 -2.58 -8.32
C ASP A 48 -19.41 -1.25 -8.88
N GLY A 49 -18.42 -1.33 -9.79
CA GLY A 49 -17.82 -0.15 -10.41
C GLY A 49 -16.83 0.60 -9.53
N ARG A 50 -16.55 0.12 -8.33
CA ARG A 50 -15.65 0.77 -7.38
C ARG A 50 -14.35 -0.03 -7.24
N VAL A 51 -13.24 0.68 -7.24
CA VAL A 51 -11.93 0.04 -7.04
C VAL A 51 -11.74 -0.23 -5.57
N SER A 52 -11.46 -1.49 -5.25
CA SER A 52 -11.28 -1.96 -3.88
C SER A 52 -10.04 -2.84 -3.80
N ALA A 53 -9.67 -3.22 -2.60
CA ALA A 53 -8.56 -4.15 -2.39
C ALA A 53 -8.76 -4.92 -1.09
N VAL A 54 -8.18 -6.11 -1.06
CA VAL A 54 -7.99 -6.81 0.20
C VAL A 54 -6.77 -6.19 0.86
N THR A 55 -6.94 -5.53 2.00
CA THR A 55 -5.87 -4.84 2.70
C THR A 55 -5.64 -5.45 4.07
N ARG A 56 -4.47 -5.19 4.62
CA ARG A 56 -4.12 -5.59 5.98
C ARG A 56 -3.50 -4.40 6.69
N ASP A 57 -3.89 -4.16 7.92
CA ASP A 57 -3.25 -3.12 8.74
C ASP A 57 -1.78 -3.46 8.88
N LEU A 58 -0.93 -2.45 8.79
CA LEU A 58 0.51 -2.62 8.79
C LEU A 58 1.13 -1.80 9.92
N ALA A 59 1.98 -2.44 10.71
CA ALA A 59 2.85 -1.76 11.66
C ALA A 59 4.30 -2.05 11.24
N VAL A 60 5.16 -1.04 11.28
CA VAL A 60 6.56 -1.20 10.88
C VAL A 60 7.50 -0.81 12.00
N ARG A 61 8.71 -1.37 11.98
CA ARG A 61 9.76 -1.12 12.97
C ARG A 61 11.11 -1.00 12.28
N ASP A 62 11.98 -0.21 12.84
CA ASP A 62 13.36 -0.07 12.36
C ASP A 62 14.21 -1.20 12.98
N ASP A 63 13.99 -2.42 12.50
CA ASP A 63 14.66 -3.63 12.98
C ASP A 63 14.88 -4.56 11.78
N ASN A 64 16.12 -4.95 11.53
CA ASN A 64 16.47 -5.79 10.37
C ASN A 64 15.97 -7.22 10.48
N GLN A 65 15.53 -7.66 11.66
CA GLN A 65 15.07 -9.03 11.89
C GLN A 65 13.55 -9.11 12.01
N ASP A 66 12.91 -8.02 12.47
CA ASP A 66 11.48 -7.99 12.76
C ASP A 66 10.94 -6.60 12.42
N TRP A 67 10.75 -6.32 11.13
CA TRP A 67 10.45 -4.97 10.66
C TRP A 67 8.98 -4.70 10.42
N TYR A 68 8.10 -5.72 10.47
CA TYR A 68 6.69 -5.50 10.18
C TYR A 68 5.77 -6.45 10.93
N THR A 69 4.52 -6.05 11.05
CA THR A 69 3.41 -6.89 11.52
C THR A 69 2.22 -6.59 10.63
N LEU A 70 1.56 -7.62 10.12
CA LEU A 70 0.35 -7.51 9.32
C LEU A 70 -0.85 -7.98 10.12
N GLY A 71 -1.93 -7.20 10.04
CA GLY A 71 -3.21 -7.58 10.64
C GLY A 71 -4.01 -8.54 9.76
N GLU A 72 -5.25 -8.78 10.14
CA GLU A 72 -6.14 -9.64 9.39
C GLU A 72 -6.55 -8.99 8.07
N PRO A 73 -6.73 -9.78 6.98
CA PRO A 73 -7.18 -9.22 5.72
C PRO A 73 -8.61 -8.72 5.80
N SER A 74 -8.88 -7.58 5.17
CA SER A 74 -10.23 -7.07 5.03
C SER A 74 -10.38 -6.33 3.71
N SER A 75 -11.59 -6.34 3.15
CA SER A 75 -11.88 -5.63 1.91
C SER A 75 -12.11 -4.16 2.20
N ARG A 76 -11.54 -3.29 1.37
CA ARG A 76 -11.64 -1.84 1.55
C ARG A 76 -11.84 -1.15 0.21
N ASP A 77 -12.77 -0.20 0.17
CA ASP A 77 -12.90 0.71 -0.96
C ASP A 77 -11.74 1.69 -0.91
N LEU A 78 -10.96 1.78 -1.99
CA LEU A 78 -9.74 2.58 -2.00
C LEU A 78 -10.00 4.07 -1.97
N THR A 79 -11.22 4.53 -2.29
CA THR A 79 -11.54 5.96 -2.18
C THR A 79 -11.64 6.43 -0.73
N GLY A 80 -11.65 5.50 0.23
CA GLY A 80 -11.60 5.84 1.65
C GLY A 80 -10.20 6.14 2.17
N LEU A 81 -9.18 5.99 1.33
CA LEU A 81 -7.79 6.31 1.70
C LEU A 81 -7.46 7.75 1.34
N ASP A 82 -6.53 8.34 2.08
CA ASP A 82 -6.07 9.72 1.80
C ASP A 82 -4.96 9.74 0.76
N MET A 83 -4.09 8.73 0.78
CA MET A 83 -2.98 8.61 -0.15
C MET A 83 -2.67 7.13 -0.39
N ILE A 84 -2.21 6.82 -1.59
CA ILE A 84 -1.72 5.49 -1.93
C ILE A 84 -0.32 5.63 -2.51
N LEU A 85 0.63 4.87 -1.95
CA LEU A 85 1.99 4.78 -2.45
C LEU A 85 2.08 3.54 -3.33
N MET A 86 2.45 3.73 -4.60
CA MET A 86 2.67 2.62 -5.52
C MET A 86 4.16 2.33 -5.57
N ARG A 87 4.59 1.25 -4.91
CA ARG A 87 6.01 0.98 -4.64
C ARG A 87 6.40 -0.45 -5.02
N GLN A 88 6.14 -0.83 -6.25
CA GLN A 88 6.55 -2.15 -6.75
C GLN A 88 7.84 -2.04 -7.57
N ASP A 89 8.77 -2.97 -7.32
CA ASP A 89 10.03 -3.04 -8.07
C ASP A 89 9.84 -3.82 -9.38
N PRO A 90 10.63 -3.50 -10.43
CA PRO A 90 10.64 -4.30 -11.64
C PRO A 90 11.16 -5.73 -11.36
N PRO A 91 10.83 -6.72 -12.21
CA PRO A 91 10.09 -6.56 -13.48
C PRO A 91 8.59 -6.37 -13.24
N PHE A 92 7.97 -5.54 -14.11
CA PHE A 92 6.54 -5.29 -14.03
C PHE A 92 5.79 -6.38 -14.78
N ASN A 93 4.74 -6.92 -14.18
CA ASN A 93 3.93 -7.99 -14.75
C ASN A 93 2.50 -7.51 -15.02
N ALA A 94 1.62 -8.43 -15.44
CA ALA A 94 0.23 -8.10 -15.73
C ALA A 94 -0.50 -7.55 -14.50
N ALA A 95 -0.20 -8.08 -13.32
CA ALA A 95 -0.82 -7.60 -12.08
C ALA A 95 -0.43 -6.15 -11.80
N TYR A 96 0.83 -5.79 -12.06
CA TYR A 96 1.28 -4.40 -11.92
C TYR A 96 0.53 -3.48 -12.89
N LEU A 97 0.42 -3.86 -14.16
CA LEU A 97 -0.25 -3.04 -15.17
C LEU A 97 -1.73 -2.85 -14.81
N TYR A 98 -2.39 -3.92 -14.39
CA TYR A 98 -3.78 -3.84 -13.98
C TYR A 98 -3.95 -2.93 -12.77
N ALA A 99 -3.08 -3.08 -11.78
CA ALA A 99 -3.11 -2.22 -10.59
C ALA A 99 -2.93 -0.75 -10.97
N THR A 100 -2.03 -0.46 -11.92
CA THR A 100 -1.80 0.92 -12.38
C THR A 100 -3.09 1.52 -12.97
N TYR A 101 -3.81 0.74 -13.79
CA TYR A 101 -5.09 1.19 -14.35
C TYR A 101 -6.12 1.48 -13.25
N LEU A 102 -6.24 0.59 -12.28
CA LEU A 102 -7.20 0.77 -11.20
C LEU A 102 -6.84 1.98 -10.34
N LEU A 103 -5.56 2.20 -10.08
CA LEU A 103 -5.12 3.36 -9.29
C LEU A 103 -5.33 4.68 -10.02
N GLU A 104 -5.23 4.69 -11.36
CA GLU A 104 -5.59 5.89 -12.13
C GLU A 104 -7.06 6.27 -11.89
N LYS A 105 -7.94 5.29 -11.84
CA LYS A 105 -9.35 5.55 -11.58
C LYS A 105 -9.56 6.11 -10.17
N VAL A 106 -8.87 5.53 -9.19
CA VAL A 106 -8.94 6.00 -7.79
C VAL A 106 -8.42 7.44 -7.69
N GLU A 107 -7.35 7.76 -8.40
CA GLU A 107 -6.79 9.11 -8.43
C GLU A 107 -7.79 10.13 -8.98
N ARG A 108 -8.52 9.77 -10.02
CA ARG A 108 -9.56 10.65 -10.57
C ARG A 108 -10.69 10.90 -9.59
N GLU A 109 -10.87 10.04 -8.62
CA GLU A 109 -11.90 10.18 -7.58
C GLU A 109 -11.39 10.94 -6.35
N GLY A 110 -10.18 11.48 -6.41
CA GLY A 110 -9.66 12.42 -5.41
C GLY A 110 -8.60 11.88 -4.46
N VAL A 111 -8.19 10.62 -4.59
CA VAL A 111 -7.13 10.06 -3.74
C VAL A 111 -5.77 10.39 -4.37
N LEU A 112 -4.83 10.86 -3.56
CA LEU A 112 -3.47 11.12 -4.03
C LEU A 112 -2.74 9.78 -4.24
N VAL A 113 -2.28 9.53 -5.46
CA VAL A 113 -1.50 8.34 -5.79
C VAL A 113 -0.09 8.78 -6.15
N ALA A 114 0.91 8.25 -5.44
CA ALA A 114 2.31 8.61 -5.65
C ALA A 114 3.14 7.36 -5.97
N ASN A 115 4.10 7.54 -6.86
CA ASN A 115 5.07 6.49 -7.19
C ASN A 115 6.37 6.66 -6.43
#